data_5617d78ade149ce4e2efce947ea9f8cb
#
_entry.id   5617d78ade149ce4e2efce947ea9f8cb
#
_cell.length_a   1.000
_cell.length_b   1.000
_cell.length_c   1.000
_cell.angle_alpha   90.00
_cell.angle_beta   90.00
_cell.angle_gamma   90.00
#
_symmetry.space_group_name_H-M   'P 1'
#
loop_
_entity.id
_entity.type
_entity.pdbx_description
1 polymer ?
#
loop_
_entity_poly.entity_id
_entity_poly.type
_entity_poly.pdbx_seq_one_letter_code
_entity_poly.pdbx_strand_id
1 'polypeptide(L)'
;MAFSLDGKLVVAISSRALFNFEEENQIFEATDDSAYMQLQLERIDQAAKPGVAYPLVKKLLGFNQGKQQMVEVVILSRNDPVSGLRVFRSAKSVGLAIERGVFTRGRPPYHYLKSLQANLFLSANADDVRATLDAGFPAAMVFPQSKQIAESNPDEIRIAFDGDAVLFSDEAEQVFQSKGLDAFVAHESKKVEIPLPPGPFKPLLEALHRLQNATKQDNHPMRIRTALVTA
;
A
#
# COMPACT_ATOMS: atom_id res chain seq x y z
N MET A 1 27.29 -1.35 3.79
CA MET A 1 26.74 -0.16 3.13
C MET A 1 25.53 0.29 3.91
N ALA A 2 25.35 1.61 4.11
CA ALA A 2 24.12 2.11 4.69
C ALA A 2 22.97 1.77 3.75
N PHE A 3 21.86 1.31 4.32
CA PHE A 3 20.68 0.99 3.55
C PHE A 3 19.98 2.28 3.12
N SER A 4 19.62 2.40 1.83
CA SER A 4 18.83 3.50 1.30
C SER A 4 17.48 3.01 0.77
N LEU A 5 16.46 3.85 0.90
CA LEU A 5 15.15 3.71 0.26
C LEU A 5 15.11 4.41 -1.10
N ASP A 6 16.13 5.21 -1.42
CA ASP A 6 16.17 6.02 -2.62
C ASP A 6 16.04 5.17 -3.90
N GLY A 7 15.18 5.61 -4.79
CA GLY A 7 14.93 4.96 -6.08
C GLY A 7 14.08 3.69 -6.02
N LYS A 8 13.73 3.18 -4.85
CA LYS A 8 12.88 2.01 -4.70
C LYS A 8 11.39 2.37 -4.79
N LEU A 9 10.57 1.37 -5.15
CA LEU A 9 9.14 1.42 -4.85
C LEU A 9 8.97 1.01 -3.38
N VAL A 10 8.55 1.95 -2.55
CA VAL A 10 8.30 1.69 -1.12
C VAL A 10 6.80 1.56 -0.88
N VAL A 11 6.37 0.39 -0.41
CA VAL A 11 4.98 0.11 -0.05
C VAL A 11 4.87 -0.10 1.45
N ALA A 12 4.19 0.79 2.13
CA ALA A 12 3.82 0.62 3.53
C ALA A 12 2.55 -0.23 3.63
N ILE A 13 2.49 -1.15 4.59
CA ILE A 13 1.36 -2.05 4.75
C ILE A 13 0.99 -2.27 6.22
N SER A 14 -0.30 -2.27 6.52
CA SER A 14 -0.77 -2.60 7.87
C SER A 14 -0.58 -4.10 8.16
N SER A 15 -0.28 -4.45 9.41
CA SER A 15 -0.09 -5.84 9.83
C SER A 15 -1.30 -6.72 9.54
N ARG A 16 -2.53 -6.19 9.74
CA ARG A 16 -3.78 -6.90 9.46
C ARG A 16 -4.08 -7.10 7.97
N ALA A 17 -3.53 -6.27 7.10
CA ALA A 17 -3.61 -6.50 5.66
C ALA A 17 -2.67 -7.63 5.21
N LEU A 18 -1.47 -7.71 5.81
CA LEU A 18 -0.45 -8.71 5.47
C LEU A 18 -0.76 -10.09 6.06
N PHE A 19 -1.17 -10.14 7.32
CA PHE A 19 -1.50 -11.37 8.05
C PHE A 19 -2.89 -11.30 8.65
N ASN A 20 -3.53 -12.46 8.78
CA ASN A 20 -4.83 -12.57 9.43
C ASN A 20 -4.63 -12.56 10.96
N PHE A 21 -5.00 -11.45 11.59
CA PHE A 21 -5.06 -11.24 13.04
C PHE A 21 -6.49 -10.98 13.52
N GLU A 22 -7.48 -11.52 12.83
CA GLU A 22 -8.88 -11.22 13.13
C GLU A 22 -9.30 -11.73 14.52
N GLU A 23 -8.87 -12.95 14.90
CA GLU A 23 -9.13 -13.52 16.22
C GLU A 23 -8.54 -12.62 17.32
N GLU A 24 -7.29 -12.21 17.15
CA GLU A 24 -6.59 -11.35 18.09
C GLU A 24 -7.23 -9.96 18.17
N ASN A 25 -7.72 -9.43 17.02
CA ASN A 25 -8.41 -8.15 16.99
C ASN A 25 -9.76 -8.21 17.76
N GLN A 26 -10.51 -9.31 17.65
CA GLN A 26 -11.75 -9.50 18.41
C GLN A 26 -11.48 -9.48 19.92
N ILE A 27 -10.37 -10.06 20.36
CA ILE A 27 -9.96 -10.00 21.77
C ILE A 27 -9.61 -8.57 22.17
N PHE A 28 -8.88 -7.83 21.34
CA PHE A 28 -8.57 -6.43 21.58
C PHE A 28 -9.84 -5.56 21.74
N GLU A 29 -10.83 -5.78 20.88
CA GLU A 29 -12.11 -5.04 20.93
C GLU A 29 -12.98 -5.43 22.15
N ALA A 30 -12.85 -6.67 22.62
CA ALA A 30 -13.64 -7.21 23.73
C ALA A 30 -13.02 -6.96 25.11
N THR A 31 -11.72 -6.67 25.18
CA THR A 31 -10.97 -6.60 26.46
C THR A 31 -10.15 -5.31 26.54
N ASP A 32 -8.82 -5.44 26.60
CA ASP A 32 -7.86 -4.35 26.67
C ASP A 32 -6.53 -4.66 25.97
N ASP A 33 -5.67 -3.66 25.86
CA ASP A 33 -4.34 -3.79 25.28
C ASP A 33 -3.49 -4.88 25.94
N SER A 34 -3.68 -5.13 27.25
CA SER A 34 -2.86 -6.04 28.04
C SER A 34 -3.15 -7.48 27.67
N ALA A 35 -4.43 -7.86 27.60
CA ALA A 35 -4.86 -9.20 27.20
C ALA A 35 -4.45 -9.50 25.74
N TYR A 36 -4.58 -8.53 24.86
CA TYR A 36 -4.11 -8.63 23.48
C TYR A 36 -2.59 -8.85 23.41
N MET A 37 -1.79 -8.06 24.13
CA MET A 37 -0.34 -8.22 24.17
C MET A 37 0.08 -9.58 24.73
N GLN A 38 -0.58 -10.05 25.79
CA GLN A 38 -0.30 -11.36 26.37
C GLN A 38 -0.57 -12.48 25.36
N LEU A 39 -1.70 -12.46 24.68
CA LEU A 39 -2.02 -13.43 23.62
C LEU A 39 -0.98 -13.41 22.48
N GLN A 40 -0.51 -12.23 22.09
CA GLN A 40 0.53 -12.11 21.05
C GLN A 40 1.87 -12.69 21.52
N LEU A 41 2.21 -12.55 22.82
CA LEU A 41 3.40 -13.17 23.42
C LEU A 41 3.28 -14.68 23.47
N GLU A 42 2.14 -15.21 23.90
CA GLU A 42 1.88 -16.66 23.96
C GLU A 42 1.96 -17.31 22.57
N ARG A 43 1.58 -16.57 21.53
CA ARG A 43 1.58 -17.02 20.14
C ARG A 43 2.82 -16.55 19.35
N ILE A 44 3.85 -16.05 20.01
CA ILE A 44 4.97 -15.36 19.34
C ILE A 44 5.71 -16.24 18.33
N ASP A 45 5.77 -17.55 18.57
CA ASP A 45 6.41 -18.53 17.70
C ASP A 45 5.42 -19.22 16.74
N GLN A 46 4.13 -18.89 16.85
CA GLN A 46 3.11 -19.37 15.93
C GLN A 46 2.99 -18.39 14.76
N ALA A 47 3.37 -18.84 13.57
CA ALA A 47 3.23 -18.02 12.37
C ALA A 47 1.77 -17.65 12.13
N ALA A 48 1.51 -16.37 11.90
CA ALA A 48 0.19 -15.89 11.54
C ALA A 48 -0.19 -16.35 10.13
N LYS A 49 -1.47 -16.65 9.92
CA LYS A 49 -1.97 -17.05 8.60
C LYS A 49 -1.86 -15.88 7.60
N PRO A 50 -1.60 -16.15 6.31
CA PRO A 50 -1.59 -15.13 5.28
C PRO A 50 -2.88 -14.31 5.24
N GLY A 51 -2.74 -12.98 5.25
CA GLY A 51 -3.82 -12.03 5.10
C GLY A 51 -4.17 -11.74 3.63
N VAL A 52 -5.02 -10.76 3.44
CA VAL A 52 -5.58 -10.40 2.12
C VAL A 52 -4.51 -9.91 1.16
N ALA A 53 -3.58 -9.09 1.63
CA ALA A 53 -2.54 -8.50 0.80
C ALA A 53 -1.28 -9.39 0.67
N TYR A 54 -1.23 -10.54 1.33
CA TYR A 54 -0.07 -11.44 1.28
C TYR A 54 0.36 -11.80 -0.16
N PRO A 55 -0.55 -12.20 -1.08
CA PRO A 55 -0.16 -12.52 -2.45
C PRO A 55 0.43 -11.33 -3.20
N LEU A 56 -0.10 -10.13 -2.99
CA LEU A 56 0.44 -8.90 -3.58
C LEU A 56 1.84 -8.59 -3.04
N VAL A 57 2.04 -8.68 -1.73
CA VAL A 57 3.35 -8.45 -1.09
C VAL A 57 4.38 -9.45 -1.58
N LYS A 58 4.02 -10.72 -1.70
CA LYS A 58 4.89 -11.74 -2.27
C LYS A 58 5.35 -11.40 -3.69
N LYS A 59 4.42 -10.93 -4.55
CA LYS A 59 4.74 -10.47 -5.90
C LYS A 59 5.63 -9.22 -5.90
N LEU A 60 5.33 -8.24 -5.05
CA LEU A 60 6.13 -7.04 -4.91
C LEU A 60 7.58 -7.37 -4.52
N LEU A 61 7.77 -8.22 -3.53
CA LEU A 61 9.11 -8.66 -3.12
C LEU A 61 9.79 -9.54 -4.17
N GLY A 62 9.03 -10.19 -5.06
CA GLY A 62 9.54 -10.95 -6.21
C GLY A 62 10.33 -10.12 -7.23
N PHE A 63 10.21 -8.79 -7.20
CA PHE A 63 11.04 -7.88 -8.00
C PHE A 63 12.46 -7.74 -7.46
N ASN A 64 12.73 -8.19 -6.25
CA ASN A 64 14.06 -8.16 -5.66
C ASN A 64 14.84 -9.41 -6.04
N GLN A 65 15.98 -9.26 -6.74
CA GLN A 65 16.82 -10.37 -7.15
C GLN A 65 18.29 -10.13 -6.73
N GLY A 66 18.86 -11.09 -6.03
CA GLY A 66 20.23 -11.02 -5.59
C GLY A 66 20.55 -9.74 -4.80
N LYS A 67 21.44 -8.92 -5.33
CA LYS A 67 21.82 -7.62 -4.73
C LYS A 67 20.92 -6.46 -5.17
N GLN A 68 20.09 -6.66 -6.19
CA GLN A 68 19.21 -5.63 -6.73
C GLN A 68 17.91 -5.60 -5.94
N GLN A 69 17.75 -4.60 -5.11
CA GLN A 69 16.58 -4.39 -4.25
C GLN A 69 15.77 -3.21 -4.81
N MET A 70 14.78 -3.51 -5.66
CA MET A 70 13.96 -2.50 -6.35
C MET A 70 12.70 -2.12 -5.58
N VAL A 71 12.25 -3.01 -4.69
CA VAL A 71 11.03 -2.83 -3.91
C VAL A 71 11.34 -2.98 -2.42
N GLU A 72 10.77 -2.12 -1.62
CA GLU A 72 10.77 -2.23 -0.16
C GLU A 72 9.34 -2.32 0.35
N VAL A 73 9.08 -3.30 1.21
CA VAL A 73 7.81 -3.40 1.93
C VAL A 73 8.07 -3.09 3.40
N VAL A 74 7.35 -2.14 3.95
CA VAL A 74 7.49 -1.67 5.33
C VAL A 74 6.18 -1.92 6.08
N ILE A 75 6.26 -2.55 7.24
CA ILE A 75 5.08 -2.66 8.12
C ILE A 75 4.79 -1.31 8.75
N LEU A 76 3.58 -0.83 8.62
CA LEU A 76 3.12 0.39 9.26
C LEU A 76 1.77 0.12 9.93
N SER A 77 1.79 -0.06 11.24
CA SER A 77 0.65 -0.60 12.00
C SER A 77 0.37 0.21 13.26
N ARG A 78 -0.92 0.28 13.63
CA ARG A 78 -1.35 0.81 14.92
C ARG A 78 -1.05 -0.11 16.10
N ASN A 79 -0.67 -1.34 15.83
CA ASN A 79 -0.37 -2.31 16.87
C ASN A 79 0.82 -1.86 17.74
N ASP A 80 1.04 -2.57 18.83
CA ASP A 80 2.19 -2.42 19.71
C ASP A 80 3.44 -3.16 19.18
N PRO A 81 4.64 -2.87 19.69
CA PRO A 81 5.88 -3.53 19.25
C PRO A 81 5.94 -5.05 19.51
N VAL A 82 5.21 -5.57 20.51
CA VAL A 82 5.17 -7.02 20.80
C VAL A 82 4.48 -7.77 19.67
N SER A 83 3.30 -7.25 19.26
CA SER A 83 2.59 -7.74 18.07
C SER A 83 3.46 -7.61 16.82
N GLY A 84 4.25 -6.54 16.75
CA GLY A 84 5.23 -6.30 15.69
C GLY A 84 6.26 -7.41 15.57
N LEU A 85 6.77 -7.92 16.68
CA LEU A 85 7.73 -9.02 16.68
C LEU A 85 7.13 -10.30 16.05
N ARG A 86 5.86 -10.60 16.37
CA ARG A 86 5.15 -11.75 15.76
C ARG A 86 4.96 -11.56 14.25
N VAL A 87 4.66 -10.33 13.79
CA VAL A 87 4.58 -10.00 12.36
C VAL A 87 5.90 -10.30 11.65
N PHE A 88 7.04 -9.86 12.19
CA PHE A 88 8.35 -10.12 11.60
C PHE A 88 8.71 -11.62 11.62
N ARG A 89 8.42 -12.33 12.70
CA ARG A 89 8.63 -13.79 12.77
C ARG A 89 7.77 -14.52 11.74
N SER A 90 6.52 -14.11 11.58
CA SER A 90 5.62 -14.66 10.56
C SER A 90 6.13 -14.39 9.17
N ALA A 91 6.59 -13.16 8.87
CA ALA A 91 7.17 -12.82 7.57
C ALA A 91 8.40 -13.68 7.27
N LYS A 92 9.30 -13.84 8.24
CA LYS A 92 10.50 -14.68 8.11
C LYS A 92 10.15 -16.16 7.87
N SER A 93 9.15 -16.70 8.56
CA SER A 93 8.74 -18.12 8.44
C SER A 93 8.19 -18.47 7.06
N VAL A 94 7.61 -17.50 6.35
CA VAL A 94 7.08 -17.65 4.98
C VAL A 94 8.00 -17.09 3.89
N GLY A 95 9.23 -16.72 4.25
CA GLY A 95 10.26 -16.26 3.31
C GLY A 95 10.03 -14.85 2.74
N LEU A 96 9.25 -14.00 3.41
CA LEU A 96 9.11 -12.59 3.03
C LEU A 96 10.27 -11.78 3.63
N ALA A 97 11.05 -11.14 2.77
CA ALA A 97 12.16 -10.26 3.16
C ALA A 97 11.63 -8.88 3.61
N ILE A 98 10.97 -8.84 4.76
CA ILE A 98 10.46 -7.63 5.39
C ILE A 98 11.23 -7.39 6.68
N GLU A 99 12.01 -6.31 6.72
CA GLU A 99 12.94 -6.02 7.83
C GLU A 99 12.61 -4.71 8.55
N ARG A 100 11.63 -3.95 8.05
CA ARG A 100 11.27 -2.64 8.59
C ARG A 100 9.83 -2.57 9.00
N GLY A 101 9.60 -1.88 10.11
CA GLY A 101 8.26 -1.60 10.57
C GLY A 101 8.21 -0.50 11.60
N VAL A 102 7.07 0.18 11.64
CA VAL A 102 6.69 1.17 12.64
C VAL A 102 5.40 0.70 13.29
N PHE A 103 5.41 0.67 14.62
CA PHE A 103 4.27 0.27 15.44
C PHE A 103 3.90 1.42 16.36
N THR A 104 2.69 1.96 16.18
CA THR A 104 2.35 3.29 16.70
C THR A 104 1.51 3.29 17.98
N ARG A 105 1.10 2.12 18.48
CA ARG A 105 0.23 1.96 19.66
C ARG A 105 -1.01 2.86 19.56
N GLY A 106 -1.82 2.64 18.53
CA GLY A 106 -3.09 3.34 18.31
C GLY A 106 -2.99 4.69 17.58
N ARG A 107 -1.80 5.29 17.44
CA ARG A 107 -1.65 6.56 16.72
C ARG A 107 -1.82 6.38 15.20
N PRO A 108 -2.36 7.39 14.50
CA PRO A 108 -2.49 7.34 13.05
C PRO A 108 -1.14 7.08 12.36
N PRO A 109 -1.09 6.12 11.42
CA PRO A 109 0.18 5.70 10.82
C PRO A 109 0.73 6.69 9.79
N TYR A 110 -0.10 7.53 9.16
CA TYR A 110 0.29 8.40 8.05
C TYR A 110 1.44 9.39 8.39
N HIS A 111 1.63 9.74 9.65
CA HIS A 111 2.73 10.61 10.08
C HIS A 111 4.14 10.08 9.73
N TYR A 112 4.27 8.79 9.53
CA TYR A 112 5.55 8.14 9.23
C TYR A 112 5.81 7.93 7.74
N LEU A 113 4.81 8.08 6.87
CA LEU A 113 4.90 7.78 5.44
C LEU A 113 5.97 8.63 4.74
N LYS A 114 6.06 9.91 5.07
CA LYS A 114 7.08 10.81 4.50
C LYS A 114 8.49 10.35 4.86
N SER A 115 8.74 10.04 6.13
CA SER A 115 10.06 9.59 6.61
C SER A 115 10.44 8.21 6.06
N LEU A 116 9.45 7.38 5.75
CA LEU A 116 9.62 6.08 5.11
C LEU A 116 9.73 6.18 3.58
N GLN A 117 9.62 7.38 3.00
CA GLN A 117 9.55 7.59 1.55
C GLN A 117 8.50 6.69 0.87
N ALA A 118 7.39 6.41 1.56
CA ALA A 118 6.38 5.49 1.09
C ALA A 118 5.64 6.07 -0.12
N ASN A 119 5.56 5.29 -1.19
CA ASN A 119 4.83 5.63 -2.41
C ASN A 119 3.36 5.19 -2.35
N LEU A 120 3.04 4.20 -1.49
CA LEU A 120 1.69 3.68 -1.30
C LEU A 120 1.55 3.15 0.12
N PHE A 121 0.38 3.39 0.74
CA PHE A 121 -0.04 2.73 1.97
C PHE A 121 -1.21 1.79 1.72
N LEU A 122 -1.09 0.53 2.15
CA LEU A 122 -2.13 -0.48 2.04
C LEU A 122 -2.65 -0.86 3.43
N SER A 123 -3.95 -0.77 3.63
CA SER A 123 -4.57 -1.14 4.90
C SER A 123 -5.87 -1.92 4.69
N ALA A 124 -6.21 -2.76 5.67
CA ALA A 124 -7.53 -3.37 5.80
C ALA A 124 -8.52 -2.48 6.59
N ASN A 125 -8.07 -1.34 7.11
CA ASN A 125 -8.87 -0.40 7.87
C ASN A 125 -9.18 0.83 7.01
N ALA A 126 -10.47 1.09 6.77
CA ALA A 126 -10.95 2.18 5.93
C ALA A 126 -10.62 3.57 6.52
N ASP A 127 -10.66 3.72 7.83
CA ASP A 127 -10.38 5.00 8.49
C ASP A 127 -8.90 5.39 8.36
N ASP A 128 -7.98 4.40 8.45
CA ASP A 128 -6.56 4.62 8.20
C ASP A 128 -6.29 5.04 6.76
N VAL A 129 -6.99 4.42 5.80
CA VAL A 129 -6.87 4.77 4.38
C VAL A 129 -7.36 6.20 4.17
N ARG A 130 -8.57 6.53 4.66
CA ARG A 130 -9.15 7.87 4.52
C ARG A 130 -8.24 8.94 5.14
N ALA A 131 -7.83 8.77 6.39
CA ALA A 131 -6.94 9.72 7.07
C ALA A 131 -5.58 9.88 6.35
N THR A 132 -5.11 8.84 5.68
CA THR A 132 -3.87 8.88 4.89
C THR A 132 -4.07 9.68 3.60
N LEU A 133 -5.19 9.47 2.90
CA LEU A 133 -5.56 10.24 1.70
C LEU A 133 -5.78 11.72 2.03
N ASP A 134 -6.49 12.01 3.12
CA ASP A 134 -6.71 13.39 3.62
C ASP A 134 -5.40 14.11 3.97
N ALA A 135 -4.39 13.33 4.39
CA ALA A 135 -3.03 13.85 4.64
C ALA A 135 -2.18 13.98 3.36
N GLY A 136 -2.74 13.71 2.18
CA GLY A 136 -2.10 13.87 0.86
C GLY A 136 -1.16 12.74 0.46
N PHE A 137 -1.27 11.55 1.08
CA PHE A 137 -0.47 10.39 0.71
C PHE A 137 -1.30 9.35 -0.04
N PRO A 138 -0.73 8.69 -1.08
CA PRO A 138 -1.38 7.59 -1.76
C PRO A 138 -1.71 6.45 -0.80
N ALA A 139 -2.96 6.05 -0.74
CA ALA A 139 -3.41 4.93 0.07
C ALA A 139 -4.53 4.15 -0.60
N ALA A 140 -4.61 2.85 -0.30
CA ALA A 140 -5.69 2.00 -0.79
C ALA A 140 -6.11 0.96 0.25
N MET A 141 -7.40 0.66 0.25
CA MET A 141 -7.96 -0.42 1.04
C MET A 141 -7.78 -1.75 0.32
N VAL A 142 -7.43 -2.79 1.07
CA VAL A 142 -7.36 -4.16 0.54
C VAL A 142 -8.63 -4.93 0.91
N PHE A 143 -9.21 -5.61 -0.07
CA PHE A 143 -10.46 -6.36 0.08
C PHE A 143 -10.22 -7.87 -0.01
N PRO A 144 -11.01 -8.71 0.69
CA PRO A 144 -10.85 -10.17 0.68
C PRO A 144 -10.83 -10.80 -0.72
N GLN A 145 -11.61 -10.25 -1.64
CA GLN A 145 -11.71 -10.73 -3.02
C GLN A 145 -10.38 -10.59 -3.81
N SER A 146 -9.52 -9.67 -3.42
CA SER A 146 -8.22 -9.43 -4.06
C SER A 146 -7.28 -10.64 -4.02
N LYS A 147 -7.45 -11.54 -3.05
CA LYS A 147 -6.61 -12.73 -2.89
C LYS A 147 -6.73 -13.70 -4.07
N GLN A 148 -7.94 -14.02 -4.50
CA GLN A 148 -8.19 -14.99 -5.60
C GLN A 148 -7.63 -14.49 -6.93
N ILE A 149 -7.79 -13.19 -7.23
CA ILE A 149 -7.31 -12.58 -8.47
C ILE A 149 -5.78 -12.59 -8.53
N ALA A 150 -5.13 -12.39 -7.39
CA ALA A 150 -3.67 -12.35 -7.32
C ALA A 150 -3.02 -13.70 -7.63
N GLU A 151 -3.66 -14.82 -7.33
CA GLU A 151 -3.11 -16.16 -7.54
C GLU A 151 -3.09 -16.60 -9.02
N SER A 152 -3.96 -16.03 -9.86
CA SER A 152 -4.09 -16.40 -11.27
C SER A 152 -2.92 -15.95 -12.17
N ASN A 153 -2.10 -14.98 -11.72
CA ASN A 153 -0.96 -14.45 -12.49
C ASN A 153 0.25 -14.29 -11.55
N PRO A 154 1.00 -15.36 -11.27
CA PRO A 154 2.05 -15.35 -10.24
C PRO A 154 3.17 -14.35 -10.51
N ASP A 155 3.53 -14.15 -11.77
CA ASP A 155 4.67 -13.33 -12.20
C ASP A 155 4.25 -11.92 -12.68
N GLU A 156 3.00 -11.53 -12.42
CA GLU A 156 2.48 -10.27 -12.91
C GLU A 156 1.67 -9.52 -11.85
N ILE A 157 1.91 -8.22 -11.75
CA ILE A 157 1.05 -7.28 -11.03
C ILE A 157 0.27 -6.47 -12.07
N ARG A 158 -1.06 -6.46 -11.95
CA ARG A 158 -1.96 -5.66 -12.78
C ARG A 158 -2.60 -4.59 -11.94
N ILE A 159 -2.51 -3.34 -12.39
CA ILE A 159 -3.06 -2.19 -11.70
C ILE A 159 -3.88 -1.39 -12.71
N ALA A 160 -5.16 -1.20 -12.43
CA ALA A 160 -6.00 -0.24 -13.13
C ALA A 160 -6.15 1.01 -12.25
N PHE A 161 -5.94 2.17 -12.85
CA PHE A 161 -6.11 3.47 -12.20
C PHE A 161 -7.36 4.14 -12.75
N ASP A 162 -8.13 4.75 -11.87
CA ASP A 162 -9.13 5.73 -12.26
C ASP A 162 -8.41 7.01 -12.72
N GLY A 163 -8.97 7.70 -13.71
CA GLY A 163 -8.41 8.95 -14.22
C GLY A 163 -8.62 10.09 -13.24
N ASP A 164 -9.87 10.28 -12.85
CA ASP A 164 -10.30 11.44 -12.08
C ASP A 164 -9.97 11.27 -10.58
N ALA A 165 -9.47 12.32 -9.95
CA ALA A 165 -9.10 12.37 -8.54
C ALA A 165 -8.01 11.36 -8.09
N VAL A 166 -7.50 10.52 -9.00
CA VAL A 166 -6.44 9.54 -8.73
C VAL A 166 -5.17 9.89 -9.52
N LEU A 167 -5.23 9.83 -10.85
CA LEU A 167 -4.09 10.18 -11.71
C LEU A 167 -3.98 11.68 -11.92
N PHE A 168 -5.11 12.34 -12.08
CA PHE A 168 -5.24 13.78 -12.26
C PHE A 168 -5.85 14.42 -11.02
N SER A 169 -5.77 15.75 -10.93
CA SER A 169 -6.46 16.49 -9.87
C SER A 169 -7.98 16.36 -10.01
N ASP A 170 -8.68 16.55 -8.92
CA ASP A 170 -10.14 16.60 -8.86
C ASP A 170 -10.73 17.99 -9.17
N GLU A 171 -9.93 18.87 -9.79
CA GLU A 171 -10.32 20.26 -10.07
C GLU A 171 -11.62 20.35 -10.89
N ALA A 172 -11.73 19.52 -11.93
CA ALA A 172 -12.90 19.45 -12.78
C ALA A 172 -14.14 18.97 -12.02
N GLU A 173 -14.00 17.94 -11.22
CA GLU A 173 -15.07 17.40 -10.36
C GLU A 173 -15.52 18.43 -9.31
N GLN A 174 -14.60 19.17 -8.69
CA GLN A 174 -14.93 20.25 -7.76
C GLN A 174 -15.74 21.37 -8.44
N VAL A 175 -15.42 21.72 -9.70
CA VAL A 175 -16.21 22.68 -10.47
C VAL A 175 -17.60 22.13 -10.74
N PHE A 176 -17.72 20.86 -11.13
CA PHE A 176 -19.01 20.22 -11.35
C PHE A 176 -19.88 20.22 -10.09
N GLN A 177 -19.34 19.77 -8.97
CA GLN A 177 -20.06 19.70 -7.69
C GLN A 177 -20.47 21.08 -7.16
N SER A 178 -19.65 22.12 -7.36
CA SER A 178 -19.90 23.44 -6.82
C SER A 178 -20.75 24.33 -7.72
N LYS A 179 -20.67 24.16 -9.05
CA LYS A 179 -21.24 25.08 -10.05
C LYS A 179 -22.11 24.40 -11.11
N GLY A 180 -22.18 23.08 -11.10
CA GLY A 180 -23.00 22.29 -12.02
C GLY A 180 -22.37 22.06 -13.40
N LEU A 181 -23.13 21.35 -14.27
CA LEU A 181 -22.64 20.83 -15.55
C LEU A 181 -22.18 21.93 -16.52
N ASP A 182 -22.92 23.03 -16.63
CA ASP A 182 -22.57 24.10 -17.59
C ASP A 182 -21.20 24.74 -17.26
N ALA A 183 -20.93 24.92 -15.97
CA ALA A 183 -19.66 25.45 -15.52
C ALA A 183 -18.52 24.45 -15.70
N PHE A 184 -18.77 23.17 -15.53
CA PHE A 184 -17.84 22.09 -15.82
C PHE A 184 -17.47 22.08 -17.31
N VAL A 185 -18.46 22.08 -18.23
CA VAL A 185 -18.23 22.08 -19.68
C VAL A 185 -17.44 23.33 -20.10
N ALA A 186 -17.77 24.48 -19.54
CA ALA A 186 -17.04 25.72 -19.84
C ALA A 186 -15.58 25.71 -19.31
N HIS A 187 -15.36 25.09 -18.15
CA HIS A 187 -14.03 24.90 -17.56
C HIS A 187 -13.16 23.99 -18.41
N GLU A 188 -13.67 22.79 -18.78
CA GLU A 188 -12.99 21.82 -19.62
C GLU A 188 -12.67 22.41 -21.02
N SER A 189 -13.64 23.10 -21.66
CA SER A 189 -13.44 23.72 -22.97
C SER A 189 -12.34 24.78 -22.97
N LYS A 190 -12.18 25.53 -21.88
CA LYS A 190 -11.11 26.55 -21.76
C LYS A 190 -9.74 25.94 -21.49
N LYS A 191 -9.69 24.76 -20.89
CA LYS A 191 -8.45 24.08 -20.47
C LYS A 191 -8.04 22.93 -21.38
N VAL A 192 -8.72 22.68 -22.48
CA VAL A 192 -8.50 21.55 -23.39
C VAL A 192 -7.03 21.38 -23.83
N GLU A 193 -6.28 22.48 -23.94
CA GLU A 193 -4.86 22.47 -24.31
C GLU A 193 -3.91 22.49 -23.08
N ILE A 194 -4.45 22.58 -21.86
CA ILE A 194 -3.66 22.63 -20.63
C ILE A 194 -3.66 21.25 -19.99
N PRO A 195 -2.50 20.59 -19.83
CA PRO A 195 -2.44 19.32 -19.15
C PRO A 195 -3.03 19.42 -17.73
N LEU A 196 -3.85 18.44 -17.36
CA LEU A 196 -4.41 18.36 -16.00
C LEU A 196 -3.28 18.31 -14.96
N PRO A 197 -3.43 19.04 -13.85
CA PRO A 197 -2.49 18.92 -12.75
C PRO A 197 -2.40 17.47 -12.24
N PRO A 198 -1.23 17.03 -11.79
CA PRO A 198 -1.07 15.66 -11.29
C PRO A 198 -1.87 15.45 -10.02
N GLY A 199 -2.53 14.29 -9.95
CA GLY A 199 -3.24 13.83 -8.76
C GLY A 199 -2.30 13.33 -7.65
N PRO A 200 -2.86 12.91 -6.50
CA PRO A 200 -2.10 12.51 -5.32
C PRO A 200 -1.26 11.25 -5.55
N PHE A 201 -1.59 10.42 -6.54
CA PHE A 201 -0.87 9.17 -6.84
C PHE A 201 0.35 9.34 -7.76
N LYS A 202 0.71 10.56 -8.16
CA LYS A 202 1.90 10.82 -9.00
C LYS A 202 3.18 10.15 -8.47
N PRO A 203 3.53 10.22 -7.17
CA PRO A 203 4.74 9.56 -6.66
C PRO A 203 4.74 8.04 -6.83
N LEU A 204 3.57 7.42 -6.69
CA LEU A 204 3.39 5.98 -6.95
C LEU A 204 3.61 5.65 -8.42
N LEU A 205 3.01 6.43 -9.33
CA LEU A 205 3.14 6.22 -10.78
C LEU A 205 4.59 6.35 -11.24
N GLU A 206 5.31 7.35 -10.76
CA GLU A 206 6.73 7.53 -11.05
C GLU A 206 7.58 6.34 -10.56
N ALA A 207 7.29 5.83 -9.35
CA ALA A 207 7.97 4.66 -8.81
C ALA A 207 7.66 3.38 -9.60
N LEU A 208 6.40 3.17 -10.00
CA LEU A 208 5.99 2.06 -10.86
C LEU A 208 6.65 2.15 -12.24
N HIS A 209 6.70 3.34 -12.84
CA HIS A 209 7.36 3.54 -14.13
C HIS A 209 8.86 3.22 -14.09
N ARG A 210 9.56 3.67 -13.04
CA ARG A 210 10.98 3.30 -12.83
C ARG A 210 11.14 1.79 -12.74
N LEU A 211 10.28 1.12 -11.96
CA LEU A 211 10.33 -0.33 -11.79
C LEU A 211 10.03 -1.06 -13.11
N GLN A 212 9.05 -0.63 -13.90
CA GLN A 212 8.75 -1.17 -15.22
C GLN A 212 9.92 -1.05 -16.19
N ASN A 213 10.61 0.09 -16.19
CA ASN A 213 11.76 0.30 -17.08
C ASN A 213 12.95 -0.56 -16.67
N ALA A 214 13.25 -0.66 -15.38
CA ALA A 214 14.31 -1.54 -14.89
C ALA A 214 14.05 -3.01 -15.25
N THR A 215 12.83 -3.48 -15.05
CA THR A 215 12.48 -4.89 -15.35
C THR A 215 12.50 -5.23 -16.85
N LYS A 216 12.18 -4.26 -17.72
CA LYS A 216 12.29 -4.46 -19.17
C LYS A 216 13.74 -4.59 -19.64
N GLN A 217 14.64 -3.76 -19.10
CA GLN A 217 16.07 -3.79 -19.48
C GLN A 217 16.75 -5.09 -19.04
N ASP A 218 16.41 -5.59 -17.86
CA ASP A 218 17.07 -6.77 -17.26
C ASP A 218 16.38 -8.10 -17.62
N ASN A 219 15.38 -8.11 -18.49
CA ASN A 219 14.55 -9.29 -18.81
C ASN A 219 14.03 -9.99 -17.53
N HIS A 220 13.59 -9.21 -16.57
CA HIS A 220 13.14 -9.66 -15.26
C HIS A 220 11.90 -10.57 -15.39
N PRO A 221 11.77 -11.66 -14.61
CA PRO A 221 10.59 -12.54 -14.67
C PRO A 221 9.31 -11.84 -14.22
N MET A 222 9.40 -10.94 -13.23
CA MET A 222 8.24 -10.19 -12.75
C MET A 222 7.89 -9.03 -13.69
N ARG A 223 6.59 -8.78 -13.88
CA ARG A 223 6.07 -7.71 -14.75
C ARG A 223 5.01 -6.88 -14.02
N ILE A 224 4.94 -5.60 -14.38
CA ILE A 224 3.84 -4.72 -13.98
C ILE A 224 3.10 -4.26 -15.23
N ARG A 225 1.79 -4.44 -15.25
CA ARG A 225 0.91 -3.83 -16.25
C ARG A 225 0.02 -2.80 -15.58
N THR A 226 -0.03 -1.63 -16.18
CA THR A 226 -0.92 -0.55 -15.75
C THR A 226 -1.94 -0.26 -16.82
N ALA A 227 -3.16 0.08 -16.42
CA ALA A 227 -4.22 0.54 -17.30
C ALA A 227 -4.86 1.78 -16.70
N LEU A 228 -5.35 2.66 -17.58
CA LEU A 228 -6.23 3.76 -17.22
C LEU A 228 -7.67 3.31 -17.49
N VAL A 229 -8.54 3.54 -16.54
CA VAL A 229 -9.98 3.33 -16.68
C VAL A 229 -10.66 4.67 -16.43
N THR A 230 -11.48 5.10 -17.36
CA THR A 230 -12.29 6.32 -17.25
C THR A 230 -13.75 5.96 -17.54
N ALA A 231 -14.68 6.63 -16.88
CA ALA A 231 -16.11 6.49 -17.11
C ALA A 231 -16.58 7.37 -18.28
#